data_b7ce36639e2176824dffce160a3fde53
#
_entry.id   b7ce36639e2176824dffce160a3fde53
#
_cell.length_a   1.000
_cell.length_b   1.000
_cell.length_c   1.000
_cell.angle_alpha   90.00
_cell.angle_beta   90.00
_cell.angle_gamma   90.00
#
_symmetry.space_group_name_H-M   'P 1'
#
loop_
_entity.id
_entity.type
_entity.pdbx_description
1 polymer ?
#
loop_
_entity_poly.entity_id
_entity_poly.type
_entity_poly.pdbx_seq_one_letter_code
_entity_poly.pdbx_strand_id
1 'polypeptide(L)'
;MLQPSPHNLELQSQLNHKVELLLLTGAMLMESAADTSRVLRTLERVATSFGFDDDEIETHVNFNMLMISVSKGDISCTKFKRVLKHGVNMSMLESISRLSCRAASGKLSLDDYERELQEIKNTPRHYTPWVVALGGGLACGGFCIQFGADWAAFCYASIAAILGLRLRMWINAQPGSNGYIATGVSAFVATLIAWFSAYLTHFSPLSPMMPALLKSATMWHPMLACALFIIPGVPLINFVSDLLSGHTQVGIARATNTLLIVVSMAFGIACAIGVCGVDDFVHDLSLTPHHSYVTFAVAACVSAIGFSMIFNAPPRLLWAVGLGGIVAVCCRNIVNLGPANDNIGLGMGLVVGSMAGSVLISLLSTRFTRFFDTPHQCLSIPSVIPMIPGVLMYRSLFAFISMQGSASEVAFGVQNAINASLVILCIAAGVAIPNIFMRSLLAKPVVEVAEDKLPNAQQSSNCGGAEAETINLLLSVLRLIFLPRVLGAKARKLEKAS
;
A
#
# COMPACT_ATOMS: atom_id res chain seq x y z
N MET A 1 -16.01 52.26 -7.04
CA MET A 1 -16.06 50.92 -6.44
C MET A 1 -17.22 50.93 -5.47
N LEU A 2 -18.29 50.21 -5.78
CA LEU A 2 -19.44 50.04 -4.84
C LEU A 2 -18.96 49.22 -3.64
N GLN A 3 -19.14 49.72 -2.44
CA GLN A 3 -18.89 48.92 -1.23
C GLN A 3 -19.83 47.70 -1.25
N PRO A 4 -19.31 46.48 -1.02
CA PRO A 4 -20.15 45.28 -0.98
C PRO A 4 -21.20 45.44 0.13
N SER A 5 -22.42 45.00 -0.13
CA SER A 5 -23.48 45.05 0.87
C SER A 5 -23.08 44.21 2.08
N PRO A 6 -23.56 44.54 3.32
CA PRO A 6 -23.25 43.76 4.51
C PRO A 6 -23.62 42.27 4.36
N HIS A 7 -24.67 41.98 3.63
CA HIS A 7 -25.15 40.62 3.31
C HIS A 7 -24.11 39.85 2.45
N ASN A 8 -23.49 40.52 1.45
CA ASN A 8 -22.46 39.89 0.61
C ASN A 8 -21.17 39.63 1.39
N LEU A 9 -20.82 40.48 2.38
CA LEU A 9 -19.65 40.23 3.25
C LEU A 9 -19.85 39.04 4.15
N GLU A 10 -21.05 38.84 4.71
CA GLU A 10 -21.39 37.69 5.55
C GLU A 10 -21.39 36.39 4.74
N LEU A 11 -22.01 36.39 3.55
CA LEU A 11 -22.03 35.24 2.64
C LEU A 11 -20.59 34.87 2.19
N GLN A 12 -19.75 35.86 1.89
CA GLN A 12 -18.35 35.63 1.53
C GLN A 12 -17.54 35.05 2.70
N SER A 13 -17.82 35.49 3.93
CA SER A 13 -17.18 34.94 5.14
C SER A 13 -17.54 33.46 5.34
N GLN A 14 -18.82 33.13 5.22
CA GLN A 14 -19.31 31.73 5.33
C GLN A 14 -18.75 30.85 4.22
N LEU A 15 -18.69 31.37 2.98
CA LEU A 15 -18.10 30.65 1.85
C LEU A 15 -16.61 30.37 2.09
N ASN A 16 -15.87 31.39 2.55
CA ASN A 16 -14.46 31.29 2.89
C ASN A 16 -14.20 30.20 3.95
N HIS A 17 -15.03 30.14 4.97
CA HIS A 17 -14.93 29.14 6.06
C HIS A 17 -15.17 27.71 5.55
N LYS A 18 -16.22 27.49 4.76
CA LYS A 18 -16.51 26.19 4.15
C LYS A 18 -15.36 25.71 3.24
N VAL A 19 -14.79 26.60 2.41
CA VAL A 19 -13.67 26.29 1.53
C VAL A 19 -12.42 25.92 2.35
N GLU A 20 -12.16 26.59 3.46
CA GLU A 20 -11.03 26.26 4.35
C GLU A 20 -11.17 24.87 4.97
N LEU A 21 -12.38 24.47 5.39
CA LEU A 21 -12.64 23.11 5.91
C LEU A 21 -12.47 22.05 4.83
N LEU A 22 -12.93 22.32 3.60
CA LEU A 22 -12.69 21.43 2.46
C LEU A 22 -11.19 21.28 2.17
N LEU A 23 -10.44 22.39 2.12
CA LEU A 23 -8.99 22.38 1.92
C LEU A 23 -8.26 21.62 3.05
N LEU A 24 -8.70 21.78 4.29
CA LEU A 24 -8.13 21.04 5.42
C LEU A 24 -8.38 19.55 5.28
N THR A 25 -9.62 19.16 4.97
CA THR A 25 -10.03 17.76 4.76
C THR A 25 -9.21 17.11 3.65
N GLY A 26 -9.10 17.75 2.49
CA GLY A 26 -8.34 17.23 1.35
C GLY A 26 -6.84 17.16 1.61
N ALA A 27 -6.27 18.18 2.27
CA ALA A 27 -4.86 18.17 2.64
C ALA A 27 -4.53 17.03 3.61
N MET A 28 -5.35 16.78 4.61
CA MET A 28 -5.17 15.68 5.56
C MET A 28 -5.26 14.30 4.86
N LEU A 29 -6.14 14.14 3.87
CA LEU A 29 -6.21 12.92 3.06
C LEU A 29 -4.94 12.73 2.23
N MET A 30 -4.43 13.78 1.59
CA MET A 30 -3.18 13.74 0.82
C MET A 30 -1.97 13.42 1.72
N GLU A 31 -1.91 14.01 2.92
CA GLU A 31 -0.88 13.71 3.92
C GLU A 31 -0.96 12.29 4.48
N SER A 32 -2.10 11.62 4.33
CA SER A 32 -2.34 10.23 4.76
C SER A 32 -2.14 9.21 3.65
N ALA A 33 -1.61 9.62 2.51
CA ALA A 33 -1.41 8.81 1.30
C ALA A 33 -2.73 8.26 0.70
N ALA A 34 -3.79 9.05 0.68
CA ALA A 34 -4.97 8.75 -0.14
C ALA A 34 -4.63 8.85 -1.63
N ASP A 35 -5.26 8.02 -2.47
CA ASP A 35 -5.25 8.17 -3.92
C ASP A 35 -6.08 9.41 -4.33
N THR A 36 -5.76 9.99 -5.48
CA THR A 36 -6.40 11.23 -5.97
C THR A 36 -7.90 11.07 -6.13
N SER A 37 -8.36 9.96 -6.68
CA SER A 37 -9.78 9.69 -6.82
C SER A 37 -10.54 9.63 -5.49
N ARG A 38 -9.89 9.21 -4.42
CA ARG A 38 -10.47 9.23 -3.07
C ARG A 38 -10.55 10.64 -2.51
N VAL A 39 -9.49 11.43 -2.68
CA VAL A 39 -9.49 12.84 -2.27
C VAL A 39 -10.65 13.57 -2.90
N LEU A 40 -10.79 13.50 -4.23
CA LEU A 40 -11.85 14.16 -4.99
C LEU A 40 -13.24 13.75 -4.48
N ARG A 41 -13.53 12.45 -4.42
CA ARG A 41 -14.83 11.95 -3.96
C ARG A 41 -15.18 12.31 -2.53
N THR A 42 -14.18 12.37 -1.66
CA THR A 42 -14.43 12.77 -0.27
C THR A 42 -14.74 14.25 -0.21
N LEU A 43 -14.04 15.07 -1.00
CA LEU A 43 -14.32 16.51 -1.09
C LEU A 43 -15.68 16.80 -1.72
N GLU A 44 -16.05 16.15 -2.82
CA GLU A 44 -17.40 16.24 -3.43
C GLU A 44 -18.48 15.92 -2.40
N ARG A 45 -18.36 14.81 -1.69
CA ARG A 45 -19.30 14.39 -0.65
C ARG A 45 -19.45 15.42 0.47
N VAL A 46 -18.34 15.98 0.94
CA VAL A 46 -18.33 17.00 2.00
C VAL A 46 -18.88 18.31 1.46
N ALA A 47 -18.54 18.71 0.24
CA ALA A 47 -19.05 19.90 -0.41
C ALA A 47 -20.59 19.87 -0.56
N THR A 48 -21.13 18.75 -1.04
CA THR A 48 -22.58 18.54 -1.10
C THR A 48 -23.23 18.66 0.28
N SER A 49 -22.58 18.13 1.34
CA SER A 49 -23.11 18.28 2.72
C SER A 49 -23.07 19.74 3.23
N PHE A 50 -22.20 20.57 2.67
CA PHE A 50 -22.14 22.01 2.97
C PHE A 50 -23.09 22.84 2.11
N GLY A 51 -23.88 22.22 1.22
CA GLY A 51 -24.86 22.86 0.37
C GLY A 51 -24.28 23.47 -0.89
N PHE A 52 -23.21 22.87 -1.43
CA PHE A 52 -22.69 23.17 -2.77
C PHE A 52 -23.22 22.14 -3.76
N ASP A 53 -23.61 22.61 -4.93
CA ASP A 53 -23.93 21.78 -6.07
C ASP A 53 -22.64 21.43 -6.85
N ASP A 54 -22.68 20.39 -7.70
CA ASP A 54 -21.50 19.89 -8.40
C ASP A 54 -20.91 20.92 -9.38
N ASP A 55 -21.73 21.82 -9.93
CA ASP A 55 -21.35 22.90 -10.82
C ASP A 55 -20.82 24.16 -10.09
N GLU A 56 -21.07 24.26 -8.79
CA GLU A 56 -20.58 25.37 -7.96
C GLU A 56 -19.12 25.17 -7.48
N ILE A 57 -18.57 23.93 -7.56
CA ILE A 57 -17.26 23.59 -7.01
C ILE A 57 -16.31 22.97 -8.04
N GLU A 58 -15.13 23.53 -8.16
CA GLU A 58 -14.01 22.96 -8.92
C GLU A 58 -12.85 22.61 -7.99
N THR A 59 -12.40 21.36 -8.06
CA THR A 59 -11.30 20.86 -7.24
C THR A 59 -10.13 20.45 -8.13
N HIS A 60 -8.97 21.02 -7.92
CA HIS A 60 -7.73 20.65 -8.59
C HIS A 60 -6.72 20.08 -7.61
N VAL A 61 -6.36 18.82 -7.80
CA VAL A 61 -5.38 18.10 -6.98
C VAL A 61 -4.08 17.95 -7.75
N ASN A 62 -3.00 18.48 -7.19
CA ASN A 62 -1.63 18.20 -7.63
C ASN A 62 -0.86 17.49 -6.51
N PHE A 63 0.32 16.94 -6.80
CA PHE A 63 1.09 16.17 -5.81
C PHE A 63 1.36 16.96 -4.52
N ASN A 64 1.75 18.22 -4.62
CA ASN A 64 2.11 19.10 -3.49
C ASN A 64 1.09 20.20 -3.19
N MET A 65 -0.05 20.23 -3.87
CA MET A 65 -1.00 21.33 -3.74
C MET A 65 -2.43 20.86 -4.00
N LEU A 66 -3.33 21.36 -3.20
CA LEU A 66 -4.77 21.28 -3.40
C LEU A 66 -5.32 22.68 -3.64
N MET A 67 -6.11 22.86 -4.68
CA MET A 67 -6.82 24.10 -4.98
C MET A 67 -8.30 23.79 -5.09
N ILE A 68 -9.12 24.64 -4.48
CA ILE A 68 -10.57 24.57 -4.54
C ILE A 68 -11.08 25.95 -4.95
N SER A 69 -11.89 25.98 -5.98
CA SER A 69 -12.64 27.15 -6.45
C SER A 69 -14.12 26.89 -6.26
N VAL A 70 -14.81 27.80 -5.62
CA VAL A 70 -16.26 27.73 -5.43
C VAL A 70 -16.87 29.01 -5.96
N SER A 71 -17.96 28.87 -6.72
CA SER A 71 -18.72 29.99 -7.28
C SER A 71 -20.19 29.84 -6.89
N LYS A 72 -20.75 30.85 -6.20
CA LYS A 72 -22.15 30.86 -5.80
C LYS A 72 -22.77 32.21 -6.13
N GLY A 73 -23.60 32.24 -7.19
CA GLY A 73 -24.11 33.47 -7.76
C GLY A 73 -22.97 34.36 -8.27
N ASP A 74 -22.93 35.63 -7.85
CA ASP A 74 -21.88 36.60 -8.23
C ASP A 74 -20.61 36.53 -7.36
N ILE A 75 -20.57 35.62 -6.36
CA ILE A 75 -19.46 35.50 -5.43
C ILE A 75 -18.63 34.26 -5.79
N SER A 76 -17.33 34.43 -6.00
CA SER A 76 -16.39 33.34 -6.19
C SER A 76 -15.28 33.39 -5.15
N CYS A 77 -14.84 32.22 -4.72
CA CYS A 77 -13.73 32.05 -3.78
C CYS A 77 -12.80 30.94 -4.25
N THR A 78 -11.56 31.28 -4.57
CA THR A 78 -10.52 30.32 -4.92
C THR A 78 -9.44 30.34 -3.86
N LYS A 79 -9.18 29.21 -3.25
CA LYS A 79 -8.10 29.03 -2.26
C LYS A 79 -7.25 27.81 -2.59
N PHE A 80 -6.01 27.83 -2.14
CA PHE A 80 -5.10 26.69 -2.28
C PHE A 80 -4.40 26.40 -0.97
N LYS A 81 -4.00 25.13 -0.80
CA LYS A 81 -3.21 24.66 0.33
C LYS A 81 -2.04 23.81 -0.14
N ARG A 82 -0.84 24.14 0.33
CA ARG A 82 0.37 23.32 0.07
C ARG A 82 0.37 22.10 0.98
N VAL A 83 0.71 20.96 0.40
CA VAL A 83 0.87 19.67 1.09
C VAL A 83 2.32 19.25 0.90
N LEU A 84 3.12 19.41 1.95
CA LEU A 84 4.57 19.14 1.90
C LEU A 84 4.96 17.81 2.52
N LYS A 85 4.09 17.23 3.33
CA LYS A 85 4.34 15.94 4.00
C LYS A 85 3.50 14.86 3.36
N HIS A 86 4.15 13.84 2.82
CA HIS A 86 3.51 12.67 2.25
C HIS A 86 3.87 11.45 3.10
N GLY A 87 3.06 11.20 4.12
CA GLY A 87 3.18 10.02 4.98
C GLY A 87 2.08 9.02 4.70
N VAL A 88 2.14 7.87 5.36
CA VAL A 88 1.03 6.91 5.38
C VAL A 88 0.41 6.94 6.78
N ASN A 89 -0.91 7.20 6.85
CA ASN A 89 -1.66 7.20 8.10
C ASN A 89 -3.07 6.65 7.87
N MET A 90 -3.19 5.32 7.98
CA MET A 90 -4.46 4.62 7.71
C MET A 90 -5.55 4.98 8.73
N SER A 91 -5.17 5.29 9.98
CA SER A 91 -6.13 5.73 11.01
C SER A 91 -6.76 7.09 10.67
N MET A 92 -5.95 8.06 10.23
CA MET A 92 -6.46 9.38 9.81
C MET A 92 -7.35 9.25 8.56
N LEU A 93 -6.93 8.45 7.58
CA LEU A 93 -7.70 8.17 6.37
C LEU A 93 -9.06 7.54 6.70
N GLU A 94 -9.11 6.59 7.63
CA GLU A 94 -10.33 5.98 8.12
C GLU A 94 -11.24 7.00 8.81
N SER A 95 -10.70 7.78 9.75
CA SER A 95 -11.46 8.77 10.53
C SER A 95 -12.09 9.84 9.65
N ILE A 96 -11.34 10.39 8.69
CA ILE A 96 -11.87 11.36 7.72
C ILE A 96 -12.94 10.75 6.83
N SER A 97 -12.75 9.50 6.38
CA SER A 97 -13.75 8.81 5.58
C SER A 97 -15.08 8.63 6.34
N ARG A 98 -15.02 8.26 7.62
CA ARG A 98 -16.21 8.17 8.49
C ARG A 98 -16.86 9.53 8.70
N LEU A 99 -16.06 10.56 9.00
CA LEU A 99 -16.57 11.92 9.19
C LEU A 99 -17.31 12.40 7.94
N SER A 100 -16.73 12.19 6.74
CA SER A 100 -17.36 12.56 5.46
C SER A 100 -18.67 11.82 5.19
N CYS A 101 -18.76 10.53 5.57
CA CYS A 101 -20.00 9.76 5.44
C CYS A 101 -21.10 10.26 6.40
N ARG A 102 -20.74 10.64 7.63
CA ARG A 102 -21.68 11.22 8.58
C ARG A 102 -22.16 12.61 8.17
N ALA A 103 -21.26 13.44 7.63
CA ALA A 103 -21.62 14.73 7.06
C ALA A 103 -22.65 14.57 5.92
N ALA A 104 -22.42 13.65 4.98
CA ALA A 104 -23.33 13.37 3.88
C ALA A 104 -24.70 12.85 4.33
N SER A 105 -24.80 12.24 5.52
CA SER A 105 -26.10 11.81 6.06
C SER A 105 -26.94 12.95 6.68
N GLY A 106 -26.47 14.20 6.61
CA GLY A 106 -27.15 15.38 7.15
C GLY A 106 -27.22 15.44 8.70
N LYS A 107 -26.44 14.62 9.40
CA LYS A 107 -26.46 14.50 10.86
C LYS A 107 -25.45 15.41 11.57
N LEU A 108 -24.66 16.19 10.82
CA LEU A 108 -23.61 17.04 11.36
C LEU A 108 -23.84 18.50 10.96
N SER A 109 -23.72 19.41 11.95
CA SER A 109 -23.61 20.83 11.68
C SER A 109 -22.20 21.16 11.15
N LEU A 110 -22.02 22.37 10.57
CA LEU A 110 -20.70 22.83 10.09
C LEU A 110 -19.70 22.93 11.26
N ASP A 111 -20.14 23.44 12.40
CA ASP A 111 -19.32 23.61 13.60
C ASP A 111 -18.91 22.25 14.21
N ASP A 112 -19.81 21.27 14.20
CA ASP A 112 -19.50 19.91 14.65
C ASP A 112 -18.51 19.25 13.72
N TYR A 113 -18.66 19.44 12.39
CA TYR A 113 -17.69 18.92 11.40
C TYR A 113 -16.31 19.52 11.62
N GLU A 114 -16.20 20.84 11.83
CA GLU A 114 -14.92 21.50 12.12
C GLU A 114 -14.30 20.97 13.41
N ARG A 115 -15.05 20.90 14.48
CA ARG A 115 -14.57 20.39 15.77
C ARG A 115 -13.99 18.96 15.61
N GLU A 116 -14.74 18.05 15.01
CA GLU A 116 -14.29 16.68 14.81
C GLU A 116 -13.11 16.58 13.85
N LEU A 117 -13.05 17.39 12.80
CA LEU A 117 -11.91 17.44 11.89
C LEU A 117 -10.63 17.89 12.63
N GLN A 118 -10.74 18.88 13.54
CA GLN A 118 -9.62 19.32 14.36
C GLN A 118 -9.21 18.26 15.40
N GLU A 119 -10.16 17.52 15.96
CA GLU A 119 -9.87 16.39 16.84
C GLU A 119 -9.10 15.30 16.11
N ILE A 120 -9.53 14.92 14.89
CA ILE A 120 -8.82 13.95 14.04
C ILE A 120 -7.40 14.43 13.73
N LYS A 121 -7.24 15.70 13.40
CA LYS A 121 -5.92 16.30 13.11
C LYS A 121 -4.97 16.22 14.29
N ASN A 122 -5.48 16.42 15.50
CA ASN A 122 -4.69 16.46 16.74
C ASN A 122 -4.54 15.07 17.39
N THR A 123 -5.23 14.04 16.86
CA THR A 123 -5.15 12.68 17.39
C THR A 123 -3.73 12.12 17.21
N PRO A 124 -3.07 11.68 18.30
CA PRO A 124 -1.73 11.12 18.22
C PRO A 124 -1.75 9.77 17.47
N ARG A 125 -0.59 9.35 16.97
CA ARG A 125 -0.44 8.02 16.37
C ARG A 125 -0.67 6.93 17.40
N HIS A 126 -1.26 5.81 16.99
CA HIS A 126 -1.53 4.64 17.85
C HIS A 126 -0.24 3.99 18.38
N TYR A 127 0.85 4.07 17.62
CA TYR A 127 2.09 3.38 17.92
C TYR A 127 3.21 4.36 18.24
N THR A 128 3.92 4.09 19.33
CA THR A 128 5.15 4.82 19.67
C THR A 128 6.25 4.55 18.64
N PRO A 129 7.27 5.42 18.51
CA PRO A 129 8.35 5.22 17.54
C PRO A 129 9.08 3.87 17.66
N TRP A 130 9.20 3.30 18.87
CA TRP A 130 9.81 2.00 19.08
C TRP A 130 8.89 0.85 18.63
N VAL A 131 7.57 0.97 18.84
CA VAL A 131 6.60 -0.01 18.37
C VAL A 131 6.51 0.01 16.84
N VAL A 132 6.60 1.19 16.21
CA VAL A 132 6.71 1.30 14.74
C VAL A 132 7.98 0.64 14.23
N ALA A 133 9.12 0.84 14.92
CA ALA A 133 10.38 0.20 14.55
C ALA A 133 10.30 -1.33 14.69
N LEU A 134 9.68 -1.84 15.75
CA LEU A 134 9.39 -3.27 15.93
C LEU A 134 8.52 -3.81 14.76
N GLY A 135 7.49 -3.06 14.37
CA GLY A 135 6.70 -3.37 13.17
C GLY A 135 7.56 -3.49 11.91
N GLY A 136 8.52 -2.56 11.73
CA GLY A 136 9.50 -2.63 10.64
C GLY A 136 10.36 -3.88 10.68
N GLY A 137 10.81 -4.28 11.87
CA GLY A 137 11.53 -5.53 12.06
C GLY A 137 10.71 -6.75 11.67
N LEU A 138 9.48 -6.86 12.17
CA LEU A 138 8.56 -7.94 11.82
C LEU A 138 8.28 -7.98 10.31
N ALA A 139 8.06 -6.82 9.69
CA ALA A 139 7.85 -6.70 8.25
C ALA A 139 9.04 -7.25 7.45
N CYS A 140 10.24 -6.82 7.75
CA CYS A 140 11.47 -7.21 7.04
C CYS A 140 11.86 -8.66 7.32
N GLY A 141 11.72 -9.14 8.56
CA GLY A 141 11.94 -10.55 8.89
C GLY A 141 10.98 -11.46 8.14
N GLY A 142 9.68 -11.13 8.10
CA GLY A 142 8.69 -11.88 7.33
C GLY A 142 9.00 -11.90 5.83
N PHE A 143 9.48 -10.80 5.25
CA PHE A 143 9.98 -10.79 3.88
C PHE A 143 11.19 -11.70 3.69
N CYS A 144 12.14 -11.71 4.65
CA CYS A 144 13.32 -12.55 4.59
C CYS A 144 12.95 -14.03 4.42
N ILE A 145 11.99 -14.51 5.22
CA ILE A 145 11.44 -15.88 5.09
C ILE A 145 10.77 -16.09 3.72
N GLN A 146 10.00 -15.12 3.23
CA GLN A 146 9.34 -15.24 1.93
C GLN A 146 10.32 -15.35 0.76
N PHE A 147 11.55 -14.88 0.93
CA PHE A 147 12.64 -15.02 -0.05
C PHE A 147 13.45 -16.32 0.10
N GLY A 148 13.00 -17.23 0.96
CA GLY A 148 13.63 -18.52 1.13
C GLY A 148 14.62 -18.61 2.30
N ALA A 149 14.75 -17.57 3.12
CA ALA A 149 15.65 -17.56 4.27
C ALA A 149 15.09 -18.35 5.47
N ASP A 150 15.97 -18.74 6.35
CA ASP A 150 15.63 -19.43 7.59
C ASP A 150 15.23 -18.49 8.75
N TRP A 151 14.77 -19.03 9.88
CA TRP A 151 14.32 -18.25 11.03
C TRP A 151 15.45 -17.51 11.77
N ALA A 152 16.71 -17.96 11.66
CA ALA A 152 17.84 -17.21 12.19
C ALA A 152 18.08 -15.96 11.35
N ALA A 153 17.99 -16.05 10.02
CA ALA A 153 18.03 -14.90 9.11
C ALA A 153 16.87 -13.92 9.36
N PHE A 154 15.67 -14.42 9.71
CA PHE A 154 14.56 -13.57 10.17
C PHE A 154 15.00 -12.67 11.34
N CYS A 155 15.68 -13.22 12.34
CA CYS A 155 16.14 -12.44 13.49
C CYS A 155 17.16 -11.37 13.08
N TYR A 156 18.13 -11.69 12.20
CA TYR A 156 19.11 -10.73 11.71
C TYR A 156 18.45 -9.58 10.95
N ALA A 157 17.56 -9.89 10.02
CA ALA A 157 16.82 -8.90 9.26
C ALA A 157 15.94 -8.03 10.17
N SER A 158 15.29 -8.63 11.18
CA SER A 158 14.42 -7.92 12.11
C SER A 158 15.21 -6.92 12.96
N ILE A 159 16.32 -7.33 13.58
CA ILE A 159 17.16 -6.46 14.41
C ILE A 159 17.71 -5.30 13.57
N ALA A 160 18.25 -5.61 12.40
CA ALA A 160 18.79 -4.60 11.50
C ALA A 160 17.72 -3.58 11.05
N ALA A 161 16.52 -4.07 10.71
CA ALA A 161 15.41 -3.21 10.32
C ALA A 161 14.87 -2.33 11.46
N ILE A 162 14.79 -2.85 12.70
CA ILE A 162 14.39 -2.06 13.89
C ILE A 162 15.32 -0.87 14.05
N LEU A 163 16.63 -1.12 14.05
CA LEU A 163 17.64 -0.07 14.25
C LEU A 163 17.69 0.89 13.05
N GLY A 164 17.62 0.37 11.82
CA GLY A 164 17.60 1.18 10.61
C GLY A 164 16.36 2.08 10.51
N LEU A 165 15.17 1.56 10.82
CA LEU A 165 13.94 2.37 10.81
C LEU A 165 13.96 3.40 11.94
N ARG A 166 14.47 3.04 13.12
CA ARG A 166 14.61 3.98 14.23
C ARG A 166 15.55 5.13 13.88
N LEU A 167 16.68 4.82 13.23
CA LEU A 167 17.62 5.81 12.70
C LEU A 167 16.96 6.74 11.67
N ARG A 168 16.24 6.16 10.70
CA ARG A 168 15.50 6.94 9.68
C ARG A 168 14.54 7.93 10.32
N MET A 169 13.76 7.48 11.29
CA MET A 169 12.81 8.33 12.00
C MET A 169 13.52 9.46 12.76
N TRP A 170 14.67 9.16 13.39
CA TRP A 170 15.48 10.15 14.08
C TRP A 170 16.04 11.20 13.12
N ILE A 171 16.63 10.78 11.98
CA ILE A 171 17.16 11.71 10.98
C ILE A 171 16.03 12.61 10.43
N ASN A 172 14.88 12.02 10.09
CA ASN A 172 13.74 12.78 9.54
C ASN A 172 13.11 13.77 10.54
N ALA A 173 13.36 13.61 11.83
CA ALA A 173 12.94 14.53 12.87
C ALA A 173 13.86 15.75 13.01
N GLN A 174 15.07 15.73 12.40
CA GLN A 174 16.00 16.84 12.47
C GLN A 174 15.58 17.99 11.55
N PRO A 175 15.73 19.26 11.96
CA PRO A 175 15.45 20.41 11.11
C PRO A 175 16.30 20.37 9.83
N GLY A 176 15.69 20.63 8.67
CA GLY A 176 16.38 20.64 7.37
C GLY A 176 16.78 19.26 6.84
N SER A 177 16.31 18.16 7.44
CA SER A 177 16.61 16.81 6.96
C SER A 177 16.02 16.56 5.57
N ASN A 178 16.78 15.85 4.73
CA ASN A 178 16.32 15.37 3.44
C ASN A 178 15.91 13.90 3.54
N GLY A 179 14.63 13.58 3.20
CA GLY A 179 14.07 12.24 3.30
C GLY A 179 14.78 11.19 2.44
N TYR A 180 15.38 11.57 1.31
CA TYR A 180 16.14 10.66 0.45
C TYR A 180 17.48 10.31 1.09
N ILE A 181 18.19 11.30 1.65
CA ILE A 181 19.44 11.07 2.39
C ILE A 181 19.17 10.19 3.61
N ALA A 182 18.13 10.51 4.38
CA ALA A 182 17.72 9.67 5.52
C ALA A 182 17.44 8.23 5.11
N THR A 183 16.85 8.02 3.94
CA THR A 183 16.59 6.71 3.35
C THR A 183 17.89 5.96 3.04
N GLY A 184 18.82 6.58 2.29
CA GLY A 184 20.09 5.97 1.92
C GLY A 184 20.95 5.62 3.12
N VAL A 185 21.10 6.56 4.09
CA VAL A 185 21.86 6.34 5.31
C VAL A 185 21.26 5.23 6.18
N SER A 186 19.93 5.19 6.32
CA SER A 186 19.28 4.13 7.12
C SER A 186 19.37 2.76 6.44
N ALA A 187 19.30 2.68 5.11
CA ALA A 187 19.53 1.45 4.36
C ALA A 187 20.97 0.95 4.52
N PHE A 188 21.95 1.84 4.38
CA PHE A 188 23.37 1.55 4.58
C PHE A 188 23.63 0.96 5.98
N VAL A 189 23.17 1.64 7.03
CA VAL A 189 23.38 1.19 8.42
C VAL A 189 22.64 -0.11 8.70
N ALA A 190 21.41 -0.28 8.23
CA ALA A 190 20.65 -1.54 8.41
C ALA A 190 21.39 -2.71 7.75
N THR A 191 21.89 -2.54 6.52
CA THR A 191 22.64 -3.57 5.81
C THR A 191 23.96 -3.92 6.52
N LEU A 192 24.69 -2.93 7.06
CA LEU A 192 25.87 -3.18 7.88
C LEU A 192 25.55 -3.98 9.15
N ILE A 193 24.44 -3.68 9.82
CA ILE A 193 24.02 -4.42 11.03
C ILE A 193 23.65 -5.86 10.67
N ALA A 194 22.96 -6.09 9.54
CA ALA A 194 22.65 -7.42 9.07
C ALA A 194 23.92 -8.23 8.74
N TRP A 195 24.87 -7.60 8.04
CA TRP A 195 26.18 -8.19 7.78
C TRP A 195 26.94 -8.51 9.08
N PHE A 196 26.98 -7.57 10.01
CA PHE A 196 27.66 -7.78 11.31
C PHE A 196 27.03 -8.93 12.10
N SER A 197 25.73 -9.09 12.05
CA SER A 197 25.03 -10.23 12.69
C SER A 197 25.45 -11.56 12.07
N ALA A 198 25.56 -11.63 10.74
CA ALA A 198 26.07 -12.81 10.03
C ALA A 198 27.55 -13.07 10.35
N TYR A 199 28.38 -12.02 10.34
CA TYR A 199 29.79 -12.11 10.70
C TYR A 199 29.99 -12.63 12.13
N LEU A 200 29.27 -12.06 13.09
CA LEU A 200 29.37 -12.44 14.51
C LEU A 200 29.04 -13.92 14.74
N THR A 201 28.06 -14.45 14.04
CA THR A 201 27.56 -15.81 14.26
C THR A 201 28.37 -16.86 13.49
N HIS A 202 29.04 -16.52 12.36
CA HIS A 202 29.71 -17.48 11.49
C HIS A 202 31.24 -17.35 11.47
N PHE A 203 31.77 -16.14 11.50
CA PHE A 203 33.20 -15.87 11.26
C PHE A 203 33.96 -15.35 12.46
N SER A 204 33.30 -14.89 13.52
CA SER A 204 33.97 -14.35 14.70
C SER A 204 34.60 -15.47 15.56
N PRO A 205 35.59 -15.14 16.40
CA PRO A 205 36.12 -16.07 17.42
C PRO A 205 35.05 -16.61 18.38
N LEU A 206 33.90 -15.93 18.50
CA LEU A 206 32.77 -16.32 19.32
C LEU A 206 31.87 -17.36 18.63
N SER A 207 32.04 -17.57 17.31
CA SER A 207 31.20 -18.48 16.54
C SER A 207 31.13 -19.91 17.11
N PRO A 208 32.20 -20.55 17.65
CA PRO A 208 32.09 -21.86 18.24
C PRO A 208 31.19 -21.91 19.49
N MET A 209 31.06 -20.81 20.20
CA MET A 209 30.23 -20.68 21.41
C MET A 209 28.77 -20.37 21.10
N MET A 210 28.46 -19.96 19.84
CA MET A 210 27.10 -19.61 19.45
C MET A 210 26.23 -20.86 19.25
N PRO A 211 24.98 -20.87 19.80
CA PRO A 211 24.04 -21.98 19.55
C PRO A 211 23.80 -22.16 18.06
N ALA A 212 23.69 -23.41 17.61
CA ALA A 212 23.40 -23.75 16.23
C ALA A 212 22.09 -23.09 15.72
N LEU A 213 21.14 -22.87 16.61
CA LEU A 213 19.85 -22.18 16.32
C LEU A 213 20.03 -20.73 15.84
N LEU A 214 21.12 -20.06 16.23
CA LEU A 214 21.43 -18.68 15.82
C LEU A 214 22.27 -18.61 14.55
N LYS A 215 22.75 -19.73 14.02
CA LYS A 215 23.54 -19.80 12.78
C LYS A 215 22.58 -19.98 11.59
N SER A 216 22.55 -19.00 10.69
CA SER A 216 21.70 -19.06 9.51
C SER A 216 22.42 -19.76 8.35
N ALA A 217 21.76 -20.72 7.70
CA ALA A 217 22.24 -21.27 6.43
C ALA A 217 22.13 -20.27 5.27
N THR A 218 21.32 -19.23 5.43
CA THR A 218 21.03 -18.19 4.44
C THR A 218 21.49 -16.80 4.94
N MET A 219 22.69 -16.76 5.49
CA MET A 219 23.23 -15.60 6.24
C MET A 219 23.27 -14.27 5.49
N TRP A 220 23.24 -14.29 4.14
CA TRP A 220 23.32 -13.07 3.31
C TRP A 220 21.94 -12.50 2.94
N HIS A 221 20.87 -13.28 2.99
CA HIS A 221 19.51 -12.80 2.68
C HIS A 221 19.07 -11.60 3.53
N PRO A 222 19.41 -11.51 4.84
CA PRO A 222 19.09 -10.38 5.67
C PRO A 222 19.62 -9.04 5.18
N MET A 223 20.76 -9.01 4.48
CA MET A 223 21.38 -7.78 3.97
C MET A 223 20.48 -7.05 2.98
N LEU A 224 19.66 -7.78 2.22
CA LEU A 224 18.65 -7.20 1.32
C LEU A 224 17.32 -6.98 2.04
N ALA A 225 16.89 -7.97 2.82
CA ALA A 225 15.58 -7.93 3.46
C ALA A 225 15.45 -6.83 4.52
N CYS A 226 16.53 -6.50 5.25
CA CYS A 226 16.51 -5.55 6.36
C CYS A 226 16.14 -4.12 5.95
N ALA A 227 16.35 -3.73 4.70
CA ALA A 227 16.03 -2.39 4.22
C ALA A 227 14.63 -2.27 3.58
N LEU A 228 13.87 -3.38 3.48
CA LEU A 228 12.58 -3.40 2.79
C LEU A 228 11.47 -2.59 3.51
N PHE A 229 11.66 -2.19 4.78
CA PHE A 229 10.79 -1.24 5.45
C PHE A 229 10.74 0.13 4.77
N ILE A 230 11.72 0.42 3.92
CA ILE A 230 11.84 1.66 3.15
C ILE A 230 10.96 1.65 1.91
N ILE A 231 10.67 0.47 1.36
CA ILE A 231 9.91 0.36 0.11
C ILE A 231 8.59 1.11 0.23
N PRO A 232 8.37 2.12 -0.62
CA PRO A 232 7.18 2.95 -0.58
C PRO A 232 5.97 2.21 -1.20
N GLY A 233 5.54 1.10 -0.58
CA GLY A 233 4.51 0.21 -1.13
C GLY A 233 3.18 0.90 -1.39
N VAL A 234 2.71 1.75 -0.48
CA VAL A 234 1.46 2.52 -0.65
C VAL A 234 1.60 3.51 -1.81
N PRO A 235 2.65 4.35 -1.90
CA PRO A 235 2.89 5.19 -3.08
C PRO A 235 3.02 4.42 -4.38
N LEU A 236 3.62 3.20 -4.38
CA LEU A 236 3.71 2.33 -5.55
C LEU A 236 2.34 1.87 -6.06
N ILE A 237 1.41 1.55 -5.18
CA ILE A 237 0.04 1.18 -5.57
C ILE A 237 -0.72 2.42 -6.05
N ASN A 238 -0.58 3.53 -5.32
CA ASN A 238 -1.35 4.74 -5.60
C ASN A 238 -0.96 5.43 -6.91
N PHE A 239 0.34 5.44 -7.31
CA PHE A 239 0.69 6.06 -8.59
C PHE A 239 0.06 5.33 -9.78
N VAL A 240 0.01 3.98 -9.72
CA VAL A 240 -0.66 3.19 -10.76
C VAL A 240 -2.17 3.43 -10.72
N SER A 241 -2.77 3.48 -9.52
CA SER A 241 -4.20 3.80 -9.37
C SER A 241 -4.54 5.18 -9.93
N ASP A 242 -3.68 6.18 -9.68
CA ASP A 242 -3.86 7.54 -10.22
C ASP A 242 -3.75 7.56 -11.75
N LEU A 243 -2.78 6.83 -12.34
CA LEU A 243 -2.64 6.71 -13.80
C LEU A 243 -3.86 6.02 -14.44
N LEU A 244 -4.33 4.91 -13.85
CA LEU A 244 -5.50 4.18 -14.33
C LEU A 244 -6.81 4.99 -14.21
N SER A 245 -6.85 5.93 -13.26
CA SER A 245 -8.00 6.82 -13.05
C SER A 245 -7.90 8.14 -13.84
N GLY A 246 -6.90 8.31 -14.71
CA GLY A 246 -6.72 9.50 -15.55
C GLY A 246 -6.01 10.68 -14.87
N HIS A 247 -5.58 10.55 -13.60
CA HIS A 247 -4.85 11.60 -12.88
C HIS A 247 -3.34 11.55 -13.19
N THR A 248 -3.00 11.68 -14.48
CA THR A 248 -1.65 11.42 -15.01
C THR A 248 -0.57 12.28 -14.36
N GLN A 249 -0.82 13.58 -14.14
CA GLN A 249 0.18 14.50 -13.55
C GLN A 249 0.55 14.08 -12.12
N VAL A 250 -0.45 13.75 -11.29
CA VAL A 250 -0.22 13.31 -9.91
C VAL A 250 0.44 11.93 -9.90
N GLY A 251 0.00 11.02 -10.77
CA GLY A 251 0.58 9.69 -10.93
C GLY A 251 2.06 9.73 -11.28
N ILE A 252 2.46 10.56 -12.28
CA ILE A 252 3.87 10.73 -12.68
C ILE A 252 4.70 11.33 -11.53
N ALA A 253 4.21 12.39 -10.89
CA ALA A 253 4.92 13.02 -9.78
C ALA A 253 5.13 12.05 -8.62
N ARG A 254 4.11 11.23 -8.30
CA ARG A 254 4.18 10.18 -7.28
C ARG A 254 5.15 9.06 -7.66
N ALA A 255 5.14 8.63 -8.93
CA ALA A 255 6.08 7.64 -9.46
C ALA A 255 7.53 8.12 -9.36
N THR A 256 7.80 9.37 -9.75
CA THR A 256 9.14 9.98 -9.68
C THR A 256 9.65 10.05 -8.24
N ASN A 257 8.82 10.53 -7.30
CA ASN A 257 9.16 10.58 -5.88
C ASN A 257 9.45 9.17 -5.33
N THR A 258 8.65 8.19 -5.70
CA THR A 258 8.81 6.79 -5.31
C THR A 258 10.10 6.19 -5.85
N LEU A 259 10.42 6.45 -7.12
CA LEU A 259 11.67 6.02 -7.75
C LEU A 259 12.88 6.58 -7.03
N LEU A 260 12.90 7.88 -6.68
CA LEU A 260 13.98 8.50 -5.94
C LEU A 260 14.21 7.86 -4.56
N ILE A 261 13.14 7.46 -3.86
CA ILE A 261 13.24 6.73 -2.59
C ILE A 261 13.91 5.36 -2.81
N VAL A 262 13.50 4.62 -3.85
CA VAL A 262 14.03 3.28 -4.15
C VAL A 262 15.49 3.35 -4.60
N VAL A 263 15.85 4.34 -5.43
CA VAL A 263 17.25 4.59 -5.84
C VAL A 263 18.12 4.92 -4.62
N SER A 264 17.66 5.79 -3.73
CA SER A 264 18.39 6.15 -2.50
C SER A 264 18.61 4.93 -1.58
N MET A 265 17.58 4.06 -1.47
CA MET A 265 17.69 2.80 -0.74
C MET A 265 18.72 1.87 -1.37
N ALA A 266 18.63 1.65 -2.68
CA ALA A 266 19.53 0.75 -3.41
C ALA A 266 20.99 1.21 -3.33
N PHE A 267 21.22 2.53 -3.44
CA PHE A 267 22.55 3.11 -3.27
C PHE A 267 23.11 2.86 -1.87
N GLY A 268 22.28 3.07 -0.82
CA GLY A 268 22.69 2.78 0.56
C GLY A 268 23.08 1.32 0.77
N ILE A 269 22.29 0.37 0.25
CA ILE A 269 22.59 -1.07 0.32
C ILE A 269 23.87 -1.39 -0.47
N ALA A 270 24.01 -0.87 -1.70
CA ALA A 270 25.18 -1.12 -2.54
C ALA A 270 26.49 -0.62 -1.88
N CYS A 271 26.47 0.58 -1.29
CA CYS A 271 27.59 1.09 -0.52
C CYS A 271 27.96 0.18 0.66
N ALA A 272 26.98 -0.35 1.39
CA ALA A 272 27.22 -1.27 2.49
C ALA A 272 27.85 -2.59 2.02
N ILE A 273 27.35 -3.15 0.92
CA ILE A 273 27.88 -4.38 0.31
C ILE A 273 29.32 -4.18 -0.13
N GLY A 274 29.62 -3.07 -0.82
CA GLY A 274 30.99 -2.75 -1.25
C GLY A 274 31.95 -2.57 -0.06
N VAL A 275 31.51 -1.95 1.03
CA VAL A 275 32.33 -1.86 2.28
C VAL A 275 32.57 -3.23 2.91
N CYS A 276 31.59 -4.14 2.83
CA CYS A 276 31.70 -5.49 3.41
C CYS A 276 32.47 -6.48 2.50
N GLY A 277 32.70 -6.16 1.23
CA GLY A 277 33.41 -7.01 0.28
C GLY A 277 32.69 -8.33 -0.04
N VAL A 278 31.36 -8.30 -0.18
CA VAL A 278 30.52 -9.48 -0.42
C VAL A 278 29.68 -9.33 -1.69
N ASP A 279 30.27 -8.84 -2.76
CA ASP A 279 29.56 -8.44 -3.98
C ASP A 279 28.94 -9.63 -4.75
N ASP A 280 29.60 -10.78 -4.76
CA ASP A 280 29.20 -11.95 -5.57
C ASP A 280 27.85 -12.55 -5.15
N PHE A 281 27.44 -12.43 -3.89
CA PHE A 281 26.23 -13.08 -3.40
C PHE A 281 24.92 -12.56 -4.03
N VAL A 282 24.93 -11.34 -4.55
CA VAL A 282 23.72 -10.70 -5.13
C VAL A 282 23.28 -11.43 -6.40
N HIS A 283 24.22 -11.96 -7.17
CA HIS A 283 23.95 -12.74 -8.37
C HIS A 283 23.50 -14.17 -8.03
N ASP A 284 24.11 -14.77 -7.02
CA ASP A 284 23.91 -16.19 -6.66
C ASP A 284 22.71 -16.41 -5.72
N LEU A 285 22.10 -15.34 -5.21
CA LEU A 285 20.99 -15.45 -4.29
C LEU A 285 19.79 -16.13 -4.96
N SER A 286 19.56 -17.40 -4.68
CA SER A 286 18.37 -18.08 -5.16
C SER A 286 17.14 -17.55 -4.39
N LEU A 287 16.24 -16.90 -5.10
CA LEU A 287 14.95 -16.42 -4.55
C LEU A 287 13.82 -17.43 -4.73
N THR A 288 14.20 -18.70 -4.99
CA THR A 288 13.22 -19.78 -5.12
C THR A 288 12.63 -20.08 -3.75
N PRO A 289 11.34 -19.96 -3.59
CA PRO A 289 10.68 -20.28 -2.31
C PRO A 289 10.70 -21.80 -2.10
N HIS A 290 11.46 -22.26 -1.11
CA HIS A 290 11.59 -23.68 -0.75
C HIS A 290 10.77 -24.05 0.51
N HIS A 291 10.00 -23.11 1.03
CA HIS A 291 9.23 -23.31 2.26
C HIS A 291 7.86 -23.91 2.00
N SER A 292 7.29 -24.53 3.05
CA SER A 292 5.90 -24.99 3.06
C SER A 292 4.93 -23.79 3.04
N TYR A 293 3.69 -24.02 2.58
CA TYR A 293 2.65 -22.98 2.62
C TYR A 293 2.36 -22.47 4.03
N VAL A 294 2.55 -23.30 5.07
CA VAL A 294 2.39 -22.87 6.46
C VAL A 294 3.43 -21.81 6.83
N THR A 295 4.68 -22.02 6.46
CA THR A 295 5.76 -21.06 6.69
C THR A 295 5.48 -19.75 5.96
N PHE A 296 5.04 -19.81 4.70
CA PHE A 296 4.66 -18.61 3.94
C PHE A 296 3.46 -17.89 4.57
N ALA A 297 2.47 -18.62 5.06
CA ALA A 297 1.31 -18.03 5.72
C ALA A 297 1.71 -17.28 6.99
N VAL A 298 2.55 -17.89 7.84
CA VAL A 298 3.06 -17.25 9.06
C VAL A 298 3.89 -16.02 8.72
N ALA A 299 4.83 -16.12 7.77
CA ALA A 299 5.68 -15.03 7.36
C ALA A 299 4.86 -13.86 6.74
N ALA A 300 3.85 -14.15 5.93
CA ALA A 300 2.96 -13.16 5.35
C ALA A 300 2.12 -12.45 6.40
N CYS A 301 1.57 -13.20 7.37
CA CYS A 301 0.82 -12.65 8.49
C CYS A 301 1.67 -11.66 9.29
N VAL A 302 2.87 -12.08 9.71
CA VAL A 302 3.81 -11.27 10.49
C VAL A 302 4.22 -10.02 9.69
N SER A 303 4.51 -10.18 8.41
CA SER A 303 4.90 -9.06 7.53
C SER A 303 3.76 -8.06 7.34
N ALA A 304 2.53 -8.52 7.07
CA ALA A 304 1.37 -7.65 6.89
C ALA A 304 1.02 -6.87 8.17
N ILE A 305 1.09 -7.51 9.34
CA ILE A 305 0.92 -6.85 10.65
C ILE A 305 2.01 -5.80 10.85
N GLY A 306 3.27 -6.14 10.58
CA GLY A 306 4.41 -5.23 10.71
C GLY A 306 4.24 -3.96 9.86
N PHE A 307 3.88 -4.10 8.59
CA PHE A 307 3.58 -2.94 7.72
C PHE A 307 2.38 -2.14 8.19
N SER A 308 1.34 -2.80 8.71
CA SER A 308 0.17 -2.11 9.27
C SER A 308 0.55 -1.19 10.44
N MET A 309 1.48 -1.63 11.29
CA MET A 309 2.00 -0.80 12.38
C MET A 309 2.79 0.41 11.86
N ILE A 310 3.61 0.25 10.81
CA ILE A 310 4.32 1.36 10.15
C ILE A 310 3.31 2.37 9.58
N PHE A 311 2.23 1.88 8.97
CA PHE A 311 1.18 2.70 8.34
C PHE A 311 0.18 3.28 9.34
N ASN A 312 0.40 3.12 10.64
CA ASN A 312 -0.49 3.57 11.69
C ASN A 312 -1.93 3.07 11.49
N ALA A 313 -2.08 1.80 11.11
CA ALA A 313 -3.40 1.18 11.00
C ALA A 313 -4.02 1.00 12.39
N PRO A 314 -5.35 1.17 12.55
CA PRO A 314 -6.01 0.95 13.83
C PRO A 314 -5.74 -0.46 14.36
N PRO A 315 -5.42 -0.62 15.67
CA PRO A 315 -5.07 -1.92 16.25
C PRO A 315 -6.13 -3.01 16.04
N ARG A 316 -7.41 -2.61 15.99
CA ARG A 316 -8.55 -3.51 15.74
C ARG A 316 -8.52 -4.19 14.37
N LEU A 317 -7.77 -3.63 13.40
CA LEU A 317 -7.67 -4.16 12.04
C LEU A 317 -6.48 -5.09 11.84
N LEU A 318 -5.51 -5.14 12.76
CA LEU A 318 -4.25 -5.88 12.57
C LEU A 318 -4.47 -7.38 12.29
N TRP A 319 -5.39 -8.02 13.01
CA TRP A 319 -5.70 -9.42 12.79
C TRP A 319 -6.32 -9.68 11.41
N ALA A 320 -7.23 -8.79 10.97
CA ALA A 320 -7.87 -8.91 9.66
C ALA A 320 -6.87 -8.70 8.52
N VAL A 321 -5.94 -7.74 8.68
CA VAL A 321 -4.86 -7.52 7.73
C VAL A 321 -3.88 -8.69 7.73
N GLY A 322 -3.54 -9.26 8.89
CA GLY A 322 -2.72 -10.46 8.99
C GLY A 322 -3.32 -11.64 8.21
N LEU A 323 -4.60 -11.91 8.39
CA LEU A 323 -5.33 -12.91 7.59
C LEU A 323 -5.36 -12.56 6.10
N GLY A 324 -5.55 -11.28 5.78
CA GLY A 324 -5.48 -10.79 4.41
C GLY A 324 -4.13 -11.05 3.76
N GLY A 325 -3.03 -10.84 4.48
CA GLY A 325 -1.67 -11.15 4.04
C GLY A 325 -1.47 -12.65 3.75
N ILE A 326 -2.00 -13.52 4.61
CA ILE A 326 -2.00 -14.99 4.38
C ILE A 326 -2.69 -15.29 3.04
N VAL A 327 -3.92 -14.81 2.86
CA VAL A 327 -4.72 -15.07 1.67
C VAL A 327 -4.01 -14.56 0.41
N ALA A 328 -3.49 -13.33 0.45
CA ALA A 328 -2.80 -12.71 -0.67
C ALA A 328 -1.56 -13.51 -1.12
N VAL A 329 -0.66 -13.82 -0.18
CA VAL A 329 0.62 -14.50 -0.46
C VAL A 329 0.40 -15.96 -0.82
N CYS A 330 -0.48 -16.69 -0.12
CA CYS A 330 -0.77 -18.08 -0.45
C CYS A 330 -1.43 -18.21 -1.82
N CYS A 331 -2.40 -17.34 -2.15
CA CYS A 331 -3.02 -17.31 -3.48
C CYS A 331 -1.97 -17.01 -4.56
N ARG A 332 -1.12 -16.00 -4.36
CA ARG A 332 0.00 -15.70 -5.26
C ARG A 332 0.88 -16.93 -5.48
N ASN A 333 1.29 -17.61 -4.41
CA ASN A 333 2.20 -18.75 -4.50
C ASN A 333 1.55 -19.96 -5.17
N ILE A 334 0.28 -20.24 -4.91
CA ILE A 334 -0.47 -21.32 -5.58
C ILE A 334 -0.52 -21.08 -7.09
N VAL A 335 -0.70 -19.84 -7.52
CA VAL A 335 -0.77 -19.51 -8.95
C VAL A 335 0.64 -19.44 -9.57
N ASN A 336 1.62 -18.88 -8.83
CA ASN A 336 2.98 -18.66 -9.31
C ASN A 336 3.79 -19.94 -9.44
N LEU A 337 3.80 -20.79 -8.38
CA LEU A 337 4.68 -21.93 -8.29
C LEU A 337 4.15 -23.11 -9.11
N GLY A 338 5.07 -23.87 -9.68
CA GLY A 338 4.74 -25.16 -10.29
C GLY A 338 4.55 -26.27 -9.22
N PRO A 339 4.00 -27.43 -9.59
CA PRO A 339 3.92 -28.59 -8.71
C PRO A 339 5.32 -29.12 -8.45
N ALA A 340 5.91 -28.80 -7.28
CA ALA A 340 7.20 -29.27 -6.82
C ALA A 340 7.17 -29.46 -5.31
N ASN A 341 7.92 -30.45 -4.78
CA ASN A 341 8.11 -30.69 -3.35
C ASN A 341 6.81 -30.70 -2.51
N ASP A 342 5.85 -31.53 -2.88
CA ASP A 342 4.54 -31.68 -2.21
C ASP A 342 3.64 -30.43 -2.19
N ASN A 343 4.04 -29.35 -2.82
CA ASN A 343 3.23 -28.15 -2.93
C ASN A 343 2.33 -28.17 -4.18
N ILE A 344 1.05 -27.85 -4.00
CA ILE A 344 0.10 -27.66 -5.10
C ILE A 344 0.38 -26.31 -5.77
N GLY A 345 0.58 -26.30 -7.08
CA GLY A 345 0.82 -25.05 -7.82
C GLY A 345 0.44 -25.12 -9.27
N LEU A 346 0.10 -23.98 -9.87
CA LEU A 346 -0.35 -23.85 -11.25
C LEU A 346 0.79 -23.51 -12.23
N GLY A 347 1.93 -23.01 -11.75
CA GLY A 347 3.10 -22.66 -12.56
C GLY A 347 2.86 -21.51 -13.54
N MET A 348 1.95 -20.56 -13.23
CA MET A 348 1.59 -19.46 -14.14
C MET A 348 2.54 -18.25 -14.05
N GLY A 349 3.50 -18.28 -13.14
CA GLY A 349 4.49 -17.23 -12.96
C GLY A 349 4.08 -16.13 -11.98
N LEU A 350 5.07 -15.36 -11.52
CA LEU A 350 4.96 -14.38 -10.44
C LEU A 350 3.98 -13.24 -10.74
N VAL A 351 3.96 -12.76 -11.99
CA VAL A 351 3.12 -11.64 -12.43
C VAL A 351 1.64 -12.01 -12.30
N VAL A 352 1.24 -13.16 -12.87
CA VAL A 352 -0.14 -13.65 -12.83
C VAL A 352 -0.55 -14.00 -11.40
N GLY A 353 0.35 -14.63 -10.64
CA GLY A 353 0.12 -14.94 -9.24
C GLY A 353 -0.14 -13.70 -8.39
N SER A 354 0.66 -12.64 -8.59
CA SER A 354 0.50 -11.38 -7.87
C SER A 354 -0.82 -10.68 -8.21
N MET A 355 -1.25 -10.74 -9.47
CA MET A 355 -2.57 -10.22 -9.86
C MET A 355 -3.71 -11.01 -9.19
N ALA A 356 -3.66 -12.34 -9.23
CA ALA A 356 -4.68 -13.19 -8.62
C ALA A 356 -4.80 -12.94 -7.10
N GLY A 357 -3.67 -12.87 -6.38
CA GLY A 357 -3.66 -12.58 -4.94
C GLY A 357 -4.23 -11.19 -4.61
N SER A 358 -3.86 -10.16 -5.38
CA SER A 358 -4.34 -8.79 -5.17
C SER A 358 -5.82 -8.60 -5.50
N VAL A 359 -6.33 -9.22 -6.57
CA VAL A 359 -7.76 -9.23 -6.91
C VAL A 359 -8.56 -9.89 -5.81
N LEU A 360 -8.14 -11.08 -5.35
CA LEU A 360 -8.85 -11.83 -4.31
C LEU A 360 -8.96 -11.02 -3.02
N ILE A 361 -7.84 -10.45 -2.54
CA ILE A 361 -7.87 -9.67 -1.30
C ILE A 361 -8.65 -8.35 -1.46
N SER A 362 -8.64 -7.74 -2.63
CA SER A 362 -9.43 -6.53 -2.91
C SER A 362 -10.92 -6.82 -2.84
N LEU A 363 -11.38 -7.93 -3.43
CA LEU A 363 -12.77 -8.37 -3.36
C LEU A 363 -13.20 -8.67 -1.91
N LEU A 364 -12.38 -9.42 -1.17
CA LEU A 364 -12.64 -9.70 0.24
C LEU A 364 -12.68 -8.42 1.07
N SER A 365 -11.72 -7.53 0.90
CA SER A 365 -11.66 -6.25 1.62
C SER A 365 -12.90 -5.39 1.34
N THR A 366 -13.37 -5.34 0.10
CA THR A 366 -14.60 -4.61 -0.28
C THR A 366 -15.82 -5.22 0.40
N ARG A 367 -15.90 -6.56 0.47
CA ARG A 367 -17.02 -7.25 1.14
C ARG A 367 -17.04 -6.97 2.65
N PHE A 368 -15.87 -6.86 3.28
CA PHE A 368 -15.73 -6.63 4.72
C PHE A 368 -15.74 -5.14 5.11
N THR A 369 -15.77 -4.20 4.16
CA THR A 369 -15.83 -2.74 4.45
C THR A 369 -16.96 -2.38 5.39
N ARG A 370 -18.17 -2.93 5.18
CA ARG A 370 -19.35 -2.66 6.03
C ARG A 370 -19.19 -3.25 7.43
N PHE A 371 -18.56 -4.41 7.56
CA PHE A 371 -18.36 -5.06 8.86
C PHE A 371 -17.37 -4.28 9.74
N PHE A 372 -16.30 -3.77 9.16
CA PHE A 372 -15.27 -3.02 9.89
C PHE A 372 -15.55 -1.52 9.96
N ASP A 373 -16.55 -1.04 9.21
CA ASP A 373 -16.83 0.40 9.03
C ASP A 373 -15.54 1.17 8.66
N THR A 374 -14.80 0.65 7.67
CA THR A 374 -13.45 1.09 7.31
C THR A 374 -13.29 1.06 5.80
N PRO A 375 -12.63 2.06 5.18
CA PRO A 375 -12.33 2.02 3.76
C PRO A 375 -11.56 0.75 3.39
N HIS A 376 -11.96 0.07 2.30
CA HIS A 376 -11.32 -1.17 1.84
C HIS A 376 -9.80 -1.06 1.71
N GLN A 377 -9.27 0.13 1.39
CA GLN A 377 -7.83 0.38 1.26
C GLN A 377 -7.06 0.17 2.57
N CYS A 378 -7.69 0.43 3.72
CA CYS A 378 -7.08 0.20 5.03
C CYS A 378 -6.87 -1.30 5.32
N LEU A 379 -7.60 -2.17 4.62
CA LEU A 379 -7.47 -3.63 4.70
C LEU A 379 -6.64 -4.16 3.53
N SER A 380 -6.99 -3.81 2.28
CA SER A 380 -6.37 -4.39 1.09
C SER A 380 -4.91 -4.00 0.91
N ILE A 381 -4.56 -2.71 1.09
CA ILE A 381 -3.20 -2.25 0.82
C ILE A 381 -2.17 -2.91 1.76
N PRO A 382 -2.31 -2.86 3.10
CA PRO A 382 -1.35 -3.55 3.97
C PRO A 382 -1.27 -5.06 3.73
N SER A 383 -2.38 -5.70 3.33
CA SER A 383 -2.42 -7.14 3.03
C SER A 383 -1.65 -7.53 1.76
N VAL A 384 -1.57 -6.64 0.74
CA VAL A 384 -0.84 -6.92 -0.50
C VAL A 384 0.64 -6.50 -0.44
N ILE A 385 1.03 -5.63 0.50
CA ILE A 385 2.42 -5.19 0.64
C ILE A 385 3.43 -6.36 0.69
N PRO A 386 3.17 -7.48 1.39
CA PRO A 386 4.08 -8.62 1.39
C PRO A 386 4.33 -9.25 0.01
N MET A 387 3.56 -8.89 -1.02
CA MET A 387 3.77 -9.36 -2.40
C MET A 387 4.63 -8.41 -3.24
N ILE A 388 4.96 -7.21 -2.75
CA ILE A 388 5.75 -6.22 -3.51
C ILE A 388 7.14 -6.78 -3.80
N PRO A 389 7.61 -6.69 -5.06
CA PRO A 389 8.83 -7.35 -5.52
C PRO A 389 10.10 -6.55 -5.16
N GLY A 390 10.32 -6.30 -3.86
CA GLY A 390 11.41 -5.45 -3.39
C GLY A 390 12.80 -5.94 -3.79
N VAL A 391 13.03 -7.24 -3.78
CA VAL A 391 14.31 -7.82 -4.18
C VAL A 391 14.55 -7.69 -5.68
N LEU A 392 13.52 -7.84 -6.52
CA LEU A 392 13.66 -7.62 -7.97
C LEU A 392 14.00 -6.16 -8.28
N MET A 393 13.37 -5.22 -7.56
CA MET A 393 13.68 -3.78 -7.67
C MET A 393 15.14 -3.51 -7.28
N TYR A 394 15.60 -4.07 -6.17
CA TYR A 394 16.98 -3.93 -5.74
C TYR A 394 17.96 -4.55 -6.73
N ARG A 395 17.75 -5.80 -7.18
CA ARG A 395 18.61 -6.47 -8.15
C ARG A 395 18.77 -5.70 -9.45
N SER A 396 17.66 -5.13 -9.93
CA SER A 396 17.70 -4.28 -11.11
C SER A 396 18.62 -3.07 -10.90
N LEU A 397 18.43 -2.33 -9.81
CA LEU A 397 19.21 -1.13 -9.53
C LEU A 397 20.65 -1.44 -9.19
N PHE A 398 20.93 -2.53 -8.46
CA PHE A 398 22.28 -2.97 -8.16
C PHE A 398 23.05 -3.34 -9.43
N ALA A 399 22.42 -4.06 -10.35
CA ALA A 399 23.04 -4.39 -11.64
C ALA A 399 23.44 -3.14 -12.44
N PHE A 400 22.66 -2.05 -12.36
CA PHE A 400 23.02 -0.77 -12.99
C PHE A 400 24.10 0.01 -12.22
N ILE A 401 24.15 -0.09 -10.89
CA ILE A 401 25.15 0.59 -10.06
C ILE A 401 26.52 -0.09 -10.20
N SER A 402 26.56 -1.43 -10.18
CA SER A 402 27.78 -2.24 -10.24
C SER A 402 28.21 -2.66 -11.65
N MET A 403 27.56 -2.13 -12.68
CA MET A 403 27.78 -2.52 -14.09
C MET A 403 29.22 -2.28 -14.54
N GLN A 404 29.91 -3.37 -14.88
CA GLN A 404 31.27 -3.36 -15.46
C GLN A 404 31.28 -3.43 -17.00
N GLY A 405 30.10 -3.28 -17.62
CA GLY A 405 29.95 -3.21 -19.08
C GLY A 405 29.67 -4.54 -19.77
N SER A 406 29.40 -5.62 -19.03
CA SER A 406 29.00 -6.88 -19.64
C SER A 406 27.55 -6.87 -20.12
N ALA A 407 27.26 -7.43 -21.29
CA ALA A 407 25.92 -7.52 -21.85
C ALA A 407 24.98 -8.37 -20.95
N SER A 408 25.52 -9.36 -20.23
CA SER A 408 24.81 -10.23 -19.33
C SER A 408 24.29 -9.47 -18.09
N GLU A 409 25.09 -8.55 -17.53
CA GLU A 409 24.69 -7.71 -16.41
C GLU A 409 23.57 -6.74 -16.79
N VAL A 410 23.68 -6.10 -17.97
CA VAL A 410 22.61 -5.24 -18.50
C VAL A 410 21.33 -6.04 -18.69
N ALA A 411 21.40 -7.20 -19.31
CA ALA A 411 20.22 -8.07 -19.51
C ALA A 411 19.59 -8.48 -18.17
N PHE A 412 20.40 -8.85 -17.19
CA PHE A 412 19.92 -9.20 -15.83
C PHE A 412 19.23 -8.01 -15.15
N GLY A 413 19.82 -6.81 -15.21
CA GLY A 413 19.23 -5.59 -14.65
C GLY A 413 17.90 -5.24 -15.31
N VAL A 414 17.84 -5.25 -16.63
CA VAL A 414 16.63 -4.96 -17.41
C VAL A 414 15.54 -5.99 -17.16
N GLN A 415 15.86 -7.27 -17.14
CA GLN A 415 14.89 -8.35 -16.87
C GLN A 415 14.25 -8.20 -15.48
N ASN A 416 15.06 -7.92 -14.45
CA ASN A 416 14.54 -7.69 -13.10
C ASN A 416 13.69 -6.42 -13.04
N ALA A 417 14.06 -5.34 -13.75
CA ALA A 417 13.26 -4.11 -13.84
C ALA A 417 11.89 -4.36 -14.45
N ILE A 418 11.84 -5.07 -15.57
CA ILE A 418 10.59 -5.42 -16.26
C ILE A 418 9.71 -6.28 -15.36
N ASN A 419 10.26 -7.33 -14.76
CA ASN A 419 9.51 -8.22 -13.86
C ASN A 419 8.97 -7.46 -12.64
N ALA A 420 9.78 -6.62 -12.00
CA ALA A 420 9.35 -5.81 -10.87
C ALA A 420 8.20 -4.86 -11.27
N SER A 421 8.35 -4.18 -12.39
CA SER A 421 7.34 -3.25 -12.91
C SER A 421 6.02 -3.95 -13.22
N LEU A 422 6.06 -5.10 -13.88
CA LEU A 422 4.86 -5.89 -14.19
C LEU A 422 4.16 -6.39 -12.92
N VAL A 423 4.91 -6.86 -11.92
CA VAL A 423 4.33 -7.29 -10.63
C VAL A 423 3.65 -6.12 -9.93
N ILE A 424 4.30 -4.95 -9.87
CA ILE A 424 3.71 -3.74 -9.26
C ILE A 424 2.43 -3.32 -9.99
N LEU A 425 2.47 -3.28 -11.33
CA LEU A 425 1.30 -2.96 -12.15
C LEU A 425 0.15 -3.94 -11.89
N CYS A 426 0.44 -5.24 -11.82
CA CYS A 426 -0.55 -6.28 -11.55
C CYS A 426 -1.13 -6.18 -10.13
N ILE A 427 -0.30 -5.91 -9.12
CA ILE A 427 -0.79 -5.71 -7.75
C ILE A 427 -1.72 -4.48 -7.69
N ALA A 428 -1.29 -3.36 -8.25
CA ALA A 428 -2.08 -2.13 -8.21
C ALA A 428 -3.37 -2.25 -9.03
N ALA A 429 -3.31 -2.83 -10.23
CA ALA A 429 -4.49 -3.12 -11.03
C ALA A 429 -5.46 -4.07 -10.30
N GLY A 430 -4.93 -5.13 -9.67
CA GLY A 430 -5.72 -6.08 -8.90
C GLY A 430 -6.42 -5.46 -7.69
N VAL A 431 -5.82 -4.44 -7.07
CA VAL A 431 -6.46 -3.67 -5.99
C VAL A 431 -7.47 -2.67 -6.55
N ALA A 432 -7.20 -2.02 -7.69
CA ALA A 432 -8.03 -0.95 -8.26
C ALA A 432 -9.24 -1.49 -9.05
N ILE A 433 -9.06 -2.53 -9.86
CA ILE A 433 -10.07 -3.06 -10.78
C ILE A 433 -11.39 -3.43 -10.08
N PRO A 434 -11.40 -4.23 -8.98
CA PRO A 434 -12.65 -4.58 -8.34
C PRO A 434 -13.46 -3.36 -7.87
N ASN A 435 -12.76 -2.30 -7.45
CA ASN A 435 -13.41 -1.06 -7.04
C ASN A 435 -14.04 -0.30 -8.18
N ILE A 436 -13.40 -0.28 -9.35
CA ILE A 436 -13.91 0.40 -10.55
C ILE A 436 -15.15 -0.34 -11.07
N PHE A 437 -15.08 -1.67 -11.16
CA PHE A 437 -16.20 -2.48 -11.66
C PHE A 437 -17.39 -2.50 -10.70
N MET A 438 -17.17 -2.64 -9.41
CA MET A 438 -18.27 -2.61 -8.44
C MET A 438 -18.98 -1.26 -8.37
N ARG A 439 -18.30 -0.17 -8.74
CA ARG A 439 -18.96 1.14 -8.87
C ARG A 439 -19.88 1.26 -10.04
N SER A 440 -19.47 0.80 -11.22
CA SER A 440 -20.33 0.83 -12.42
C SER A 440 -21.59 0.00 -12.23
N LEU A 441 -21.52 -1.06 -11.39
CA LEU A 441 -22.65 -1.92 -11.07
C LEU A 441 -23.51 -1.39 -9.91
N LEU A 442 -22.95 -0.62 -8.98
CA LEU A 442 -23.66 -0.02 -7.85
C LEU A 442 -24.16 1.40 -8.13
N ALA A 443 -23.61 2.08 -9.13
CA ALA A 443 -24.14 3.34 -9.64
C ALA A 443 -25.37 3.03 -10.51
N LYS A 444 -26.47 2.64 -9.91
CA LYS A 444 -27.77 2.83 -10.55
C LYS A 444 -27.93 4.32 -10.79
N PRO A 445 -28.38 4.74 -11.97
CA PRO A 445 -28.61 6.15 -12.26
C PRO A 445 -29.61 6.70 -11.22
N VAL A 446 -29.19 7.71 -10.49
CA VAL A 446 -30.05 8.48 -9.56
C VAL A 446 -31.04 9.37 -10.36
N VAL A 447 -31.28 9.07 -11.61
CA VAL A 447 -32.08 9.89 -12.55
C VAL A 447 -33.52 9.38 -12.71
N GLU A 448 -34.04 8.53 -11.83
CA GLU A 448 -35.42 8.08 -11.98
C GLU A 448 -36.25 7.96 -10.69
N VAL A 449 -36.01 8.79 -9.70
CA VAL A 449 -36.87 8.88 -8.50
C VAL A 449 -37.19 10.36 -8.16
N ALA A 450 -37.43 11.19 -9.14
CA ALA A 450 -37.93 12.55 -8.94
C ALA A 450 -39.39 12.74 -9.36
N GLU A 451 -40.14 11.69 -9.68
CA GLU A 451 -41.60 11.76 -9.88
C GLU A 451 -42.25 10.43 -9.46
N ASP A 452 -42.53 10.22 -8.18
CA ASP A 452 -43.80 9.78 -7.63
C ASP A 452 -43.78 9.63 -6.11
N LYS A 453 -44.48 10.56 -5.45
CA LYS A 453 -45.28 10.45 -4.22
C LYS A 453 -44.87 9.49 -3.10
N LEU A 454 -44.57 10.09 -1.93
CA LEU A 454 -44.86 9.52 -0.59
C LEU A 454 -46.31 8.98 -0.46
N PRO A 455 -46.67 8.10 0.49
CA PRO A 455 -45.85 7.39 1.48
C PRO A 455 -46.14 5.88 1.57
N ASN A 456 -45.18 5.05 2.01
CA ASN A 456 -45.41 3.98 2.96
C ASN A 456 -44.11 3.29 3.38
N ALA A 457 -43.88 3.29 4.68
CA ALA A 457 -42.83 2.51 5.34
C ALA A 457 -43.10 1.01 5.14
N GLN A 458 -42.18 0.36 4.39
CA GLN A 458 -41.90 -1.09 4.41
C GLN A 458 -41.28 -1.50 3.09
N GLN A 459 -39.95 -1.36 2.97
CA GLN A 459 -39.13 -2.14 2.02
C GLN A 459 -37.64 -1.94 2.32
N SER A 460 -37.20 -2.52 3.42
CA SER A 460 -35.76 -2.73 3.72
C SER A 460 -35.43 -4.19 3.56
N SER A 461 -35.37 -4.72 2.33
CA SER A 461 -34.86 -6.10 2.14
C SER A 461 -34.55 -6.49 0.70
N ASN A 462 -33.99 -5.60 -0.16
CA ASN A 462 -33.62 -6.05 -1.52
C ASN A 462 -32.30 -5.48 -2.05
N CYS A 463 -31.32 -5.15 -1.20
CA CYS A 463 -29.95 -4.86 -1.65
C CYS A 463 -29.02 -6.09 -1.76
N GLY A 464 -29.47 -7.27 -1.35
CA GLY A 464 -28.65 -8.50 -1.36
C GLY A 464 -28.62 -9.27 -2.67
N GLY A 465 -29.59 -9.08 -3.57
CA GLY A 465 -29.71 -9.86 -4.79
C GLY A 465 -28.69 -9.54 -5.89
N ALA A 466 -28.46 -8.26 -6.13
CA ALA A 466 -27.54 -7.82 -7.18
C ALA A 466 -26.04 -8.05 -6.81
N GLU A 467 -25.70 -8.02 -5.54
CA GLU A 467 -24.36 -8.34 -5.05
C GLU A 467 -24.06 -9.85 -5.19
N ALA A 468 -25.05 -10.72 -4.95
CA ALA A 468 -24.90 -12.16 -5.10
C ALA A 468 -24.74 -12.58 -6.58
N GLU A 469 -25.44 -11.94 -7.51
CA GLU A 469 -25.28 -12.18 -8.94
C GLU A 469 -23.90 -11.75 -9.45
N THR A 470 -23.39 -10.61 -8.98
CA THR A 470 -22.07 -10.11 -9.40
C THR A 470 -20.93 -10.98 -8.87
N ILE A 471 -21.04 -11.45 -7.63
CA ILE A 471 -20.09 -12.42 -7.04
C ILE A 471 -20.16 -13.75 -7.80
N ASN A 472 -21.34 -14.20 -8.17
CA ASN A 472 -21.53 -15.42 -8.98
C ASN A 472 -20.98 -15.25 -10.40
N LEU A 473 -21.09 -14.08 -11.00
CA LEU A 473 -20.51 -13.77 -12.33
C LEU A 473 -18.97 -13.76 -12.24
N LEU A 474 -18.40 -13.10 -11.23
CA LEU A 474 -16.95 -13.08 -10.99
C LEU A 474 -16.40 -14.47 -10.63
N LEU A 475 -17.11 -15.23 -9.81
CA LEU A 475 -16.79 -16.64 -9.54
C LEU A 475 -16.93 -17.50 -10.79
N SER A 476 -17.87 -17.20 -11.67
CA SER A 476 -18.03 -17.88 -12.95
C SER A 476 -16.90 -17.53 -13.92
N VAL A 477 -16.47 -16.28 -13.97
CA VAL A 477 -15.30 -15.84 -14.76
C VAL A 477 -14.01 -16.48 -14.21
N LEU A 478 -13.81 -16.49 -12.89
CA LEU A 478 -12.70 -17.20 -12.25
C LEU A 478 -12.76 -18.72 -12.51
N ARG A 479 -13.94 -19.33 -12.46
CA ARG A 479 -14.15 -20.74 -12.85
C ARG A 479 -13.83 -20.98 -14.32
N LEU A 480 -14.23 -20.09 -15.23
CA LEU A 480 -13.92 -20.19 -16.67
C LEU A 480 -12.43 -20.10 -16.96
N ILE A 481 -11.71 -19.25 -16.22
CA ILE A 481 -10.26 -19.06 -16.38
C ILE A 481 -9.46 -20.19 -15.75
N PHE A 482 -9.87 -20.69 -14.59
CA PHE A 482 -9.08 -21.64 -13.78
C PHE A 482 -9.53 -23.10 -13.91
N LEU A 483 -10.82 -23.39 -14.11
CA LEU A 483 -11.34 -24.76 -14.16
C LEU A 483 -10.79 -25.62 -15.32
N PRO A 484 -10.66 -25.10 -16.56
CA PRO A 484 -10.14 -25.92 -17.65
C PRO A 484 -8.68 -26.35 -17.47
N ARG A 485 -7.86 -25.55 -16.78
CA ARG A 485 -6.46 -25.88 -16.51
C ARG A 485 -6.26 -26.79 -15.32
N VAL A 486 -7.10 -26.73 -14.31
CA VAL A 486 -7.09 -27.66 -13.17
C VAL A 486 -7.52 -29.05 -13.61
N LEU A 487 -8.52 -29.14 -14.48
CA LEU A 487 -8.97 -30.41 -15.07
C LEU A 487 -7.93 -31.00 -16.03
N GLY A 488 -7.25 -30.15 -16.83
CA GLY A 488 -6.18 -30.60 -17.73
C GLY A 488 -4.89 -31.04 -16.99
N ALA A 489 -4.60 -30.46 -15.82
CA ALA A 489 -3.49 -30.90 -14.97
C ALA A 489 -3.79 -32.26 -14.28
N LYS A 490 -5.05 -32.49 -13.90
CA LYS A 490 -5.50 -33.75 -13.30
C LYS A 490 -5.55 -34.89 -14.34
N ALA A 491 -5.96 -34.58 -15.59
CA ALA A 491 -5.95 -35.53 -16.70
C ALA A 491 -4.53 -35.99 -17.06
N ARG A 492 -3.57 -35.07 -17.13
CA ARG A 492 -2.15 -35.38 -17.41
C ARG A 492 -1.48 -36.16 -16.25
N LYS A 493 -1.95 -36.06 -15.00
CA LYS A 493 -1.47 -36.87 -13.88
C LYS A 493 -2.01 -38.30 -13.93
N LEU A 494 -3.23 -38.50 -14.45
CA LEU A 494 -3.82 -39.83 -14.64
C LEU A 494 -3.19 -40.56 -15.86
N GLU A 495 -2.83 -39.83 -16.90
CA GLU A 495 -2.15 -40.38 -18.08
C GLU A 495 -0.66 -40.76 -17.84
N LYS A 496 -0.02 -40.19 -16.82
CA LYS A 496 1.34 -40.60 -16.39
C LYS A 496 1.37 -41.69 -15.33
N ALA A 497 0.21 -42.07 -14.81
CA ALA A 497 0.04 -43.13 -13.81
C ALA A 497 -0.56 -44.44 -14.37
N SER A 498 -0.99 -44.44 -15.63
CA SER A 498 -1.28 -45.59 -16.46
C SER A 498 -0.10 -45.92 -17.38
#